data_8b56f4462d5166095b727832687a1ead
#
_entry.id   8b56f4462d5166095b727832687a1ead
#
_cell.length_a   1.000
_cell.length_b   1.000
_cell.length_c   1.000
_cell.angle_alpha   90.00
_cell.angle_beta   90.00
_cell.angle_gamma   90.00
#
_symmetry.space_group_name_H-M   'P 1'
#
loop_
_entity.id
_entity.type
_entity.pdbx_description
1 polymer ?
#
loop_
_entity_poly.entity_id
_entity_poly.type
_entity_poly.pdbx_seq_one_letter_code
_entity_poly.pdbx_strand_id
1 'polypeptide(L)'
;MQSIPVLTVRGGSLAEAYERALIALYRGGIRFRTQYDKPGDPLSLDATMNITIDDPLADPMIHKAFPGGISDLREYVYELEGRKDHWVKAINDPADTRWEYTYHGRLQNYGQWKERGADGKNQIVGPFQVDQIAYVIDKLVAQPFTRQAQMITWMPNHDLACYDPPCLQSLWYRILEDDTGVQWLNANVRFRSNDAWGANFMNMFGFIQFNQTVIAAEVARRSGKPVRLARMNWQADSYHIYGKDIEQAEQRLFSRLETTAFEDRIYSFHDPAITEMYHEEEAAILRKIDEMSRRMG
;
A
#
# COMPACT_ATOMS: atom_id res chain seq x y z
N MET A 1 -8.96 -32.29 4.88
CA MET A 1 -8.10 -31.30 5.54
C MET A 1 -8.51 -29.94 4.96
N GLN A 2 -8.79 -28.96 5.81
CA GLN A 2 -9.16 -27.61 5.36
C GLN A 2 -7.91 -26.74 5.47
N SER A 3 -7.49 -26.12 4.36
CA SER A 3 -6.28 -25.28 4.30
C SER A 3 -6.58 -23.99 3.54
N ILE A 4 -5.90 -22.91 3.91
CA ILE A 4 -5.95 -21.65 3.16
C ILE A 4 -5.22 -21.88 1.84
N PRO A 5 -5.84 -21.62 0.67
CA PRO A 5 -5.19 -21.77 -0.62
C PRO A 5 -4.08 -20.72 -0.80
N VAL A 6 -3.03 -21.09 -1.52
CA VAL A 6 -1.97 -20.19 -1.96
C VAL A 6 -2.16 -19.95 -3.46
N LEU A 7 -2.46 -18.71 -3.83
CA LEU A 7 -2.73 -18.31 -5.20
C LEU A 7 -1.60 -17.42 -5.71
N THR A 8 -1.30 -17.53 -6.99
CA THR A 8 -0.26 -16.72 -7.65
C THR A 8 -0.79 -16.20 -8.98
N VAL A 9 -0.64 -14.90 -9.18
CA VAL A 9 -1.01 -14.23 -10.42
C VAL A 9 0.11 -13.32 -10.91
N ARG A 10 0.07 -13.01 -12.21
CA ARG A 10 1.02 -12.11 -12.86
C ARG A 10 0.26 -11.25 -13.87
N GLY A 11 0.55 -9.96 -13.90
CA GLY A 11 0.02 -9.01 -14.89
C GLY A 11 1.12 -8.10 -15.43
N GLY A 12 0.97 -7.65 -16.66
CA GLY A 12 1.88 -6.71 -17.32
C GLY A 12 1.81 -5.33 -16.68
N SER A 13 0.62 -4.90 -16.23
CA SER A 13 0.37 -3.61 -15.60
C SER A 13 -0.33 -3.77 -14.26
N LEU A 14 -0.49 -2.66 -13.52
CA LEU A 14 -1.21 -2.65 -12.25
C LEU A 14 -2.67 -3.09 -12.39
N ALA A 15 -3.40 -2.52 -13.35
CA ALA A 15 -4.82 -2.83 -13.54
C ALA A 15 -5.04 -4.30 -13.89
N GLU A 16 -4.19 -4.87 -14.76
CA GLU A 16 -4.25 -6.28 -15.13
C GLU A 16 -3.96 -7.21 -13.95
N ALA A 17 -2.91 -6.91 -13.19
CA ALA A 17 -2.52 -7.70 -12.03
C ALA A 17 -3.61 -7.69 -10.95
N TYR A 18 -4.22 -6.52 -10.69
CA TYR A 18 -5.33 -6.37 -9.75
C TYR A 18 -6.56 -7.19 -10.17
N GLU A 19 -7.01 -7.07 -11.44
CA GLU A 19 -8.16 -7.85 -11.91
C GLU A 19 -7.91 -9.34 -11.81
N ARG A 20 -6.74 -9.81 -12.23
CA ARG A 20 -6.36 -11.23 -12.14
C ARG A 20 -6.34 -11.73 -10.69
N ALA A 21 -5.86 -10.90 -9.76
CA ALA A 21 -5.83 -11.26 -8.34
C ALA A 21 -7.25 -11.39 -7.76
N LEU A 22 -8.15 -10.46 -8.08
CA LEU A 22 -9.55 -10.54 -7.65
C LEU A 22 -10.25 -11.78 -8.25
N ILE A 23 -10.05 -12.06 -9.53
CA ILE A 23 -10.63 -13.25 -10.19
C ILE A 23 -10.09 -14.53 -9.55
N ALA A 24 -8.78 -14.61 -9.30
CA ALA A 24 -8.18 -15.77 -8.66
C ALA A 24 -8.74 -15.99 -7.25
N LEU A 25 -8.86 -14.94 -6.45
CA LEU A 25 -9.46 -15.00 -5.11
C LEU A 25 -10.92 -15.43 -5.18
N TYR A 26 -11.72 -14.85 -6.10
CA TYR A 26 -13.14 -15.16 -6.21
C TYR A 26 -13.40 -16.62 -6.58
N ARG A 27 -12.55 -17.19 -7.45
CA ARG A 27 -12.67 -18.58 -7.93
C ARG A 27 -12.03 -19.60 -7.02
N GLY A 28 -10.91 -19.26 -6.36
CA GLY A 28 -10.06 -20.19 -5.63
C GLY A 28 -9.98 -19.96 -4.13
N GLY A 29 -10.51 -18.85 -3.62
CA GLY A 29 -10.52 -18.52 -2.20
C GLY A 29 -11.46 -19.38 -1.38
N ILE A 30 -11.20 -19.45 -0.08
CA ILE A 30 -12.10 -20.09 0.89
C ILE A 30 -13.04 -19.06 1.52
N ARG A 31 -14.19 -19.53 1.98
CA ARG A 31 -15.16 -18.71 2.72
C ARG A 31 -15.09 -19.04 4.20
N PHE A 32 -14.96 -17.99 5.05
CA PHE A 32 -14.91 -18.17 6.50
C PHE A 32 -15.31 -16.90 7.24
N ARG A 33 -15.50 -17.01 8.55
CA ARG A 33 -15.76 -15.86 9.43
C ARG A 33 -14.47 -15.15 9.81
N THR A 34 -14.49 -13.81 9.81
CA THR A 34 -13.43 -12.98 10.37
C THR A 34 -13.88 -12.37 11.69
N GLN A 35 -12.93 -11.84 12.46
CA GLN A 35 -13.22 -11.10 13.69
C GLN A 35 -13.92 -9.76 13.46
N TYR A 36 -13.96 -9.28 12.22
CA TYR A 36 -14.58 -8.01 11.84
C TYR A 36 -15.99 -8.18 11.28
N ASP A 37 -16.44 -9.41 11.01
CA ASP A 37 -17.78 -9.67 10.48
C ASP A 37 -18.83 -9.39 11.55
N LYS A 38 -19.90 -8.70 11.15
CA LYS A 38 -21.08 -8.47 11.99
C LYS A 38 -22.02 -9.68 11.94
N PRO A 39 -22.87 -9.87 12.96
CA PRO A 39 -23.94 -10.85 12.89
C PRO A 39 -24.82 -10.62 11.65
N GLY A 40 -24.98 -11.64 10.81
CA GLY A 40 -25.75 -11.56 9.56
C GLY A 40 -24.94 -11.24 8.31
N ASP A 41 -23.70 -10.79 8.42
CA ASP A 41 -22.85 -10.59 7.24
C ASP A 41 -22.61 -11.93 6.52
N PRO A 42 -22.50 -11.94 5.19
CA PRO A 42 -22.03 -13.10 4.43
C PRO A 42 -20.62 -13.51 4.88
N LEU A 43 -20.18 -14.72 4.56
CA LEU A 43 -18.81 -15.17 4.81
C LEU A 43 -17.84 -14.40 3.92
N SER A 44 -16.73 -13.96 4.50
CA SER A 44 -15.61 -13.36 3.77
C SER A 44 -14.89 -14.39 2.90
N LEU A 45 -14.27 -13.94 1.79
CA LEU A 45 -13.36 -14.73 0.97
C LEU A 45 -11.93 -14.49 1.42
N ASP A 46 -11.06 -15.52 1.41
CA ASP A 46 -9.63 -15.35 1.72
C ASP A 46 -8.75 -16.36 0.99
N ALA A 47 -7.50 -15.96 0.76
CA ALA A 47 -6.41 -16.77 0.27
C ALA A 47 -5.07 -16.13 0.64
N THR A 48 -4.00 -16.90 0.71
CA THR A 48 -2.65 -16.32 0.59
C THR A 48 -2.41 -15.98 -0.88
N MET A 49 -1.96 -14.76 -1.18
CA MET A 49 -1.83 -14.28 -2.55
C MET A 49 -0.43 -13.78 -2.84
N ASN A 50 0.11 -14.17 -4.00
CA ASN A 50 1.30 -13.58 -4.61
C ASN A 50 0.93 -12.93 -5.95
N ILE A 51 1.20 -11.62 -6.08
CA ILE A 51 0.89 -10.85 -7.28
C ILE A 51 2.20 -10.30 -7.85
N THR A 52 2.53 -10.61 -9.10
CA THR A 52 3.65 -9.99 -9.80
C THR A 52 3.13 -8.98 -10.81
N ILE A 53 3.61 -7.73 -10.72
CA ILE A 53 3.39 -6.66 -11.69
C ILE A 53 4.70 -6.50 -12.46
N ASP A 54 4.70 -6.81 -13.76
CA ASP A 54 5.92 -6.86 -14.57
C ASP A 54 6.48 -5.48 -14.89
N ASP A 55 5.60 -4.55 -15.27
CA ASP A 55 5.93 -3.13 -15.41
C ASP A 55 4.91 -2.29 -14.66
N PRO A 56 5.21 -1.95 -13.38
CA PRO A 56 4.29 -1.18 -12.54
C PRO A 56 3.99 0.23 -13.06
N LEU A 57 4.82 0.76 -13.96
CA LEU A 57 4.64 2.09 -14.54
C LEU A 57 3.97 2.06 -15.92
N ALA A 58 3.68 0.85 -16.46
CA ALA A 58 2.99 0.71 -17.71
C ALA A 58 1.48 0.96 -17.57
N ASP A 59 0.90 1.58 -18.59
CA ASP A 59 -0.56 1.63 -18.73
C ASP A 59 -1.11 0.25 -19.17
N PRO A 60 -2.35 -0.06 -18.79
CA PRO A 60 -3.26 0.75 -17.99
C PRO A 60 -2.94 0.66 -16.48
N MET A 61 -2.87 1.82 -15.84
CA MET A 61 -2.61 1.87 -14.38
C MET A 61 -3.88 1.83 -13.53
N ILE A 62 -5.05 2.22 -14.06
CA ILE A 62 -6.26 2.38 -13.26
C ILE A 62 -7.34 1.40 -13.70
N HIS A 63 -7.87 0.65 -12.73
CA HIS A 63 -8.99 -0.26 -12.92
C HIS A 63 -10.29 0.37 -12.42
N LYS A 64 -11.34 0.44 -13.26
CA LYS A 64 -12.63 1.09 -12.95
C LYS A 64 -13.42 0.44 -11.80
N ALA A 65 -13.12 -0.82 -11.50
CA ALA A 65 -13.83 -1.55 -10.45
C ALA A 65 -13.33 -1.20 -9.04
N PHE A 66 -12.14 -0.60 -8.87
CA PHE A 66 -11.71 -0.26 -7.51
C PHE A 66 -12.71 0.72 -6.85
N PRO A 67 -13.01 0.57 -5.54
CA PRO A 67 -14.12 1.28 -4.91
C PRO A 67 -13.82 2.72 -4.50
N GLY A 68 -12.66 3.27 -4.86
CA GLY A 68 -12.28 4.66 -4.60
C GLY A 68 -12.39 5.57 -5.83
N GLY A 69 -12.12 6.85 -5.64
CA GLY A 69 -11.98 7.87 -6.68
C GLY A 69 -10.51 8.09 -7.10
N ILE A 70 -10.33 8.80 -8.21
CA ILE A 70 -8.98 9.15 -8.69
C ILE A 70 -8.25 10.07 -7.70
N SER A 71 -8.96 11.00 -7.06
CA SER A 71 -8.43 11.87 -6.01
C SER A 71 -7.98 11.11 -4.77
N ASP A 72 -8.66 10.00 -4.40
CA ASP A 72 -8.26 9.17 -3.27
C ASP A 72 -6.88 8.55 -3.50
N LEU A 73 -6.53 8.21 -4.74
CA LEU A 73 -5.21 7.72 -5.10
C LEU A 73 -4.13 8.79 -4.82
N ARG A 74 -4.41 10.06 -5.15
CA ARG A 74 -3.49 11.17 -4.86
C ARG A 74 -3.34 11.41 -3.37
N GLU A 75 -4.45 11.41 -2.64
CA GLU A 75 -4.43 11.58 -1.18
C GLU A 75 -3.63 10.47 -0.49
N TYR A 76 -3.76 9.22 -0.97
CA TYR A 76 -2.99 8.10 -0.43
C TYR A 76 -1.47 8.19 -0.75
N VAL A 77 -1.10 8.69 -1.92
CA VAL A 77 0.32 8.97 -2.22
C VAL A 77 0.90 9.98 -1.23
N TYR A 78 0.18 11.06 -0.91
CA TYR A 78 0.61 12.02 0.12
C TYR A 78 0.74 11.41 1.51
N GLU A 79 -0.10 10.44 1.84
CA GLU A 79 0.02 9.70 3.09
C GLU A 79 1.33 8.90 3.14
N LEU A 80 1.67 8.20 2.06
CA LEU A 80 2.93 7.45 1.94
C LEU A 80 4.17 8.36 1.85
N GLU A 81 4.01 9.62 1.47
CA GLU A 81 5.04 10.67 1.54
C GLU A 81 5.16 11.33 2.93
N GLY A 82 4.38 10.88 3.92
CA GLY A 82 4.45 11.36 5.30
C GLY A 82 3.62 12.60 5.61
N ARG A 83 2.85 13.12 4.65
CA ARG A 83 2.04 14.34 4.84
C ARG A 83 0.99 14.20 5.94
N LYS A 84 0.62 12.97 6.33
CA LYS A 84 -0.38 12.68 7.35
C LYS A 84 0.18 12.03 8.63
N ASP A 85 1.49 11.99 8.83
CA ASP A 85 2.12 11.38 10.03
C ASP A 85 1.72 12.05 11.33
N HIS A 86 1.28 13.31 11.26
CA HIS A 86 0.71 14.00 12.41
C HIS A 86 -0.65 13.41 12.85
N TRP A 87 -1.41 12.75 11.95
CA TRP A 87 -2.76 12.24 12.20
C TRP A 87 -2.77 10.86 12.89
N VAL A 88 -1.86 10.65 13.82
CA VAL A 88 -1.73 9.43 14.62
C VAL A 88 -2.02 9.74 16.07
N LYS A 89 -2.85 8.91 16.72
CA LYS A 89 -3.22 9.04 18.13
C LYS A 89 -2.08 8.64 19.08
N ALA A 90 -2.22 9.02 20.34
CA ALA A 90 -1.44 8.42 21.43
C ALA A 90 -2.01 7.02 21.75
N ILE A 91 -1.12 6.03 21.92
CA ILE A 91 -1.52 4.63 22.14
C ILE A 91 -2.38 4.45 23.40
N ASN A 92 -2.13 5.27 24.42
CA ASN A 92 -2.84 5.24 25.70
C ASN A 92 -4.04 6.19 25.78
N ASP A 93 -4.54 6.70 24.65
CA ASP A 93 -5.74 7.53 24.56
C ASP A 93 -6.86 6.80 23.79
N PRO A 94 -7.67 5.98 24.47
CA PRO A 94 -8.73 5.20 23.82
C PRO A 94 -9.90 6.07 23.30
N ALA A 95 -10.00 7.32 23.74
CA ALA A 95 -11.02 8.26 23.25
C ALA A 95 -10.61 8.93 21.91
N ASP A 96 -9.34 8.87 21.56
CA ASP A 96 -8.84 9.41 20.30
C ASP A 96 -9.17 8.44 19.15
N THR A 97 -9.91 8.93 18.16
CA THR A 97 -10.37 8.15 16.99
C THR A 97 -9.44 8.26 15.79
N ARG A 98 -8.32 8.95 15.94
CA ARG A 98 -7.31 9.02 14.87
C ARG A 98 -6.64 7.65 14.66
N TRP A 99 -5.78 7.59 13.64
CA TRP A 99 -5.12 6.35 13.26
C TRP A 99 -4.16 5.84 14.32
N GLU A 100 -4.01 4.52 14.39
CA GLU A 100 -2.99 3.87 15.23
C GLU A 100 -1.57 4.17 14.74
N TYR A 101 -1.40 4.27 13.42
CA TYR A 101 -0.11 4.49 12.74
C TYR A 101 -0.33 5.04 11.33
N THR A 102 0.77 5.52 10.70
CA THR A 102 0.92 5.61 9.25
C THR A 102 2.05 4.69 8.80
N TYR A 103 2.01 4.19 7.57
CA TYR A 103 3.11 3.39 7.04
C TYR A 103 4.39 4.22 6.97
N HIS A 104 4.31 5.46 6.47
CA HIS A 104 5.47 6.35 6.42
C HIS A 104 6.08 6.57 7.80
N GLY A 105 5.27 6.89 8.80
CA GLY A 105 5.75 7.08 10.17
C GLY A 105 6.47 5.84 10.72
N ARG A 106 5.96 4.63 10.42
CA ARG A 106 6.61 3.36 10.79
C ARG A 106 7.92 3.13 10.05
N LEU A 107 8.05 3.59 8.81
CA LEU A 107 9.27 3.44 8.01
C LEU A 107 10.33 4.49 8.38
N GLN A 108 9.93 5.74 8.61
CA GLN A 108 10.85 6.84 8.90
C GLN A 108 11.24 6.95 10.38
N ASN A 109 10.31 6.63 11.29
CA ASN A 109 10.50 6.77 12.74
C ASN A 109 10.37 5.42 13.45
N TYR A 110 10.94 4.36 12.89
CA TYR A 110 10.84 3.02 13.45
C TYR A 110 11.39 2.96 14.88
N GLY A 111 10.62 2.34 15.77
CA GLY A 111 10.95 2.23 17.20
C GLY A 111 10.34 3.34 18.06
N GLN A 112 9.59 4.27 17.46
CA GLN A 112 8.89 5.34 18.17
C GLN A 112 7.38 5.29 17.96
N TRP A 113 6.63 5.77 18.99
CA TRP A 113 5.17 5.94 18.95
C TRP A 113 4.77 7.13 19.82
N LYS A 114 3.49 7.50 19.81
CA LYS A 114 2.96 8.60 20.65
C LYS A 114 2.31 8.03 21.91
N GLU A 115 2.60 8.65 23.05
CA GLU A 115 1.89 8.45 24.32
C GLU A 115 1.39 9.77 24.88
N ARG A 116 0.28 9.73 25.59
CA ARG A 116 -0.23 10.87 26.32
C ARG A 116 0.43 10.94 27.69
N GLY A 117 1.16 12.01 27.95
CA GLY A 117 1.81 12.24 29.23
C GLY A 117 0.83 12.64 30.33
N ALA A 118 1.31 12.65 31.57
CA ALA A 118 0.52 13.06 32.73
C ALA A 118 0.06 14.52 32.66
N ASP A 119 0.74 15.36 31.94
CA ASP A 119 0.38 16.75 31.64
C ASP A 119 -0.70 16.89 30.54
N GLY A 120 -1.22 15.79 30.00
CA GLY A 120 -2.22 15.75 28.96
C GLY A 120 -1.68 16.02 27.54
N LYS A 121 -0.37 16.18 27.37
CA LYS A 121 0.24 16.40 26.06
C LYS A 121 0.75 15.10 25.47
N ASN A 122 0.70 15.02 24.13
CA ASN A 122 1.29 13.90 23.41
C ASN A 122 2.81 14.01 23.40
N GLN A 123 3.48 12.92 23.74
CA GLN A 123 4.93 12.78 23.74
C GLN A 123 5.32 11.66 22.78
N ILE A 124 6.45 11.84 22.10
CA ILE A 124 7.07 10.77 21.30
C ILE A 124 7.94 9.97 22.25
N VAL A 125 7.69 8.68 22.32
CA VAL A 125 8.42 7.74 23.16
C VAL A 125 8.91 6.57 22.33
N GLY A 126 9.85 5.80 22.87
CA GLY A 126 10.40 4.59 22.23
C GLY A 126 11.88 4.40 22.58
N PRO A 127 12.37 3.16 22.52
CA PRO A 127 13.74 2.84 22.93
C PRO A 127 14.82 3.34 21.96
N PHE A 128 14.43 3.61 20.69
CA PHE A 128 15.33 4.07 19.63
C PHE A 128 14.52 4.69 18.48
N GLN A 129 15.22 5.29 17.53
CA GLN A 129 14.66 5.77 16.27
C GLN A 129 15.55 5.34 15.10
N VAL A 130 14.93 4.77 14.07
CA VAL A 130 15.63 4.42 12.81
C VAL A 130 14.83 4.97 11.63
N ASP A 131 15.48 5.78 10.82
CA ASP A 131 14.99 6.15 9.49
C ASP A 131 15.41 5.04 8.50
N GLN A 132 14.47 4.10 8.28
CA GLN A 132 14.70 2.98 7.38
C GLN A 132 14.68 3.39 5.91
N ILE A 133 13.96 4.47 5.57
CA ILE A 133 13.93 5.02 4.19
C ILE A 133 15.32 5.50 3.82
N ALA A 134 15.93 6.34 4.66
CA ALA A 134 17.30 6.81 4.46
C ALA A 134 18.30 5.64 4.41
N TYR A 135 18.17 4.66 5.32
CA TYR A 135 19.02 3.47 5.34
C TYR A 135 18.97 2.68 4.02
N VAL A 136 17.76 2.41 3.49
CA VAL A 136 17.58 1.67 2.25
C VAL A 136 18.19 2.42 1.07
N ILE A 137 17.97 3.73 0.98
CA ILE A 137 18.56 4.58 -0.06
C ILE A 137 20.09 4.54 0.02
N ASP A 138 20.67 4.71 1.22
CA ASP A 138 22.11 4.63 1.44
C ASP A 138 22.69 3.30 0.96
N LYS A 139 22.01 2.20 1.30
CA LYS A 139 22.42 0.86 0.88
C LYS A 139 22.37 0.66 -0.62
N LEU A 140 21.31 1.13 -1.28
CA LEU A 140 21.16 1.01 -2.74
C LEU A 140 22.13 1.89 -3.51
N VAL A 141 22.45 3.08 -2.99
CA VAL A 141 23.50 3.95 -3.58
C VAL A 141 24.88 3.31 -3.45
N ALA A 142 25.21 2.78 -2.28
CA ALA A 142 26.52 2.18 -2.03
C ALA A 142 26.71 0.83 -2.72
N GLN A 143 25.65 0.00 -2.78
CA GLN A 143 25.68 -1.36 -3.31
C GLN A 143 24.34 -1.69 -3.96
N PRO A 144 24.11 -1.32 -5.23
CA PRO A 144 22.82 -1.52 -5.90
C PRO A 144 22.29 -2.96 -5.84
N PHE A 145 23.17 -3.94 -5.97
CA PHE A 145 22.88 -5.39 -5.92
C PHE A 145 22.73 -5.97 -4.52
N THR A 146 22.71 -5.15 -3.47
CA THR A 146 22.59 -5.60 -2.07
C THR A 146 21.34 -6.45 -1.85
N ARG A 147 21.38 -7.35 -0.88
CA ARG A 147 20.22 -8.11 -0.37
C ARG A 147 19.74 -7.59 0.98
N GLN A 148 20.35 -6.49 1.48
CA GLN A 148 20.11 -5.94 2.81
C GLN A 148 19.21 -4.70 2.80
N ALA A 149 18.77 -4.22 1.63
CA ALA A 149 17.88 -3.06 1.52
C ALA A 149 16.44 -3.49 1.87
N GLN A 150 16.15 -3.49 3.17
CA GLN A 150 14.87 -3.91 3.73
C GLN A 150 14.37 -2.91 4.77
N MET A 151 13.05 -2.70 4.77
CA MET A 151 12.31 -1.95 5.79
C MET A 151 11.21 -2.83 6.37
N ILE A 152 10.86 -2.63 7.63
CA ILE A 152 9.77 -3.33 8.33
C ILE A 152 8.90 -2.34 9.09
N THR A 153 7.65 -2.73 9.35
CA THR A 153 6.72 -1.87 10.11
C THR A 153 6.35 -2.45 11.46
N TRP A 154 6.38 -3.79 11.59
CA TRP A 154 5.96 -4.48 12.79
C TRP A 154 6.93 -4.22 13.96
N MET A 155 6.38 -3.76 15.10
CA MET A 155 7.11 -3.52 16.35
C MET A 155 6.51 -4.39 17.45
N PRO A 156 7.09 -5.57 17.78
CA PRO A 156 6.51 -6.52 18.73
C PRO A 156 6.24 -5.93 20.12
N ASN A 157 7.10 -5.03 20.59
CA ASN A 157 6.94 -4.35 21.88
C ASN A 157 5.77 -3.37 21.94
N HIS A 158 5.17 -3.04 20.80
CA HIS A 158 4.05 -2.11 20.67
C HIS A 158 2.81 -2.82 20.07
N ASP A 159 2.98 -3.50 18.94
CA ASP A 159 1.87 -3.94 18.09
C ASP A 159 1.10 -5.14 18.63
N LEU A 160 1.70 -5.92 19.55
CA LEU A 160 0.99 -7.04 20.22
C LEU A 160 -0.21 -6.57 21.05
N ALA A 161 -0.20 -5.32 21.51
CA ALA A 161 -1.30 -4.73 22.30
C ALA A 161 -2.22 -3.84 21.43
N CYS A 162 -1.89 -3.58 20.18
CA CYS A 162 -2.72 -2.78 19.29
C CYS A 162 -3.94 -3.55 18.79
N TYR A 163 -5.09 -2.88 18.72
CA TYR A 163 -6.29 -3.45 18.14
C TYR A 163 -6.14 -3.66 16.61
N ASP A 164 -5.56 -2.69 15.93
CA ASP A 164 -5.30 -2.73 14.49
C ASP A 164 -3.82 -2.47 14.18
N PRO A 165 -2.96 -3.47 14.36
CA PRO A 165 -1.53 -3.34 14.09
C PRO A 165 -1.25 -3.29 12.58
N PRO A 166 -0.05 -2.79 12.15
CA PRO A 166 0.26 -2.59 10.74
C PRO A 166 0.03 -3.81 9.85
N CYS A 167 -0.72 -3.61 8.77
CA CYS A 167 -0.95 -4.65 7.76
C CYS A 167 0.27 -4.85 6.86
N LEU A 168 0.93 -3.78 6.43
CA LEU A 168 2.24 -3.85 5.77
C LEU A 168 3.25 -4.45 6.75
N GLN A 169 4.04 -5.42 6.30
CA GLN A 169 5.06 -6.05 7.11
C GLN A 169 6.48 -5.66 6.69
N SER A 170 6.74 -5.68 5.38
CA SER A 170 8.07 -5.37 4.88
C SER A 170 8.07 -4.88 3.45
N LEU A 171 9.12 -4.12 3.15
CA LEU A 171 9.54 -3.71 1.82
C LEU A 171 10.98 -4.17 1.62
N TRP A 172 11.29 -4.79 0.49
CA TRP A 172 12.63 -5.25 0.15
C TRP A 172 12.98 -4.82 -1.27
N TYR A 173 14.21 -4.38 -1.47
CA TYR A 173 14.67 -3.81 -2.73
C TYR A 173 15.99 -4.39 -3.20
N ARG A 174 16.16 -4.39 -4.52
CA ARG A 174 17.42 -4.68 -5.20
C ARG A 174 17.45 -3.99 -6.56
N ILE A 175 18.60 -3.45 -6.91
CA ILE A 175 18.81 -2.84 -8.23
C ILE A 175 19.68 -3.77 -9.07
N LEU A 176 19.28 -3.94 -10.33
CA LEU A 176 20.06 -4.56 -11.39
C LEU A 176 20.32 -3.50 -12.46
N GLU A 177 21.51 -3.47 -13.01
CA GLU A 177 21.90 -2.57 -14.08
C GLU A 177 21.89 -3.35 -15.41
N ASP A 178 21.30 -2.77 -16.45
CA ASP A 178 21.32 -3.34 -17.80
C ASP A 178 22.54 -2.87 -18.60
N ASP A 179 22.69 -3.43 -19.81
CA ASP A 179 23.82 -3.15 -20.71
C ASP A 179 23.87 -1.69 -21.17
N THR A 180 22.80 -0.91 -20.99
CA THR A 180 22.73 0.53 -21.31
C THR A 180 23.09 1.43 -20.15
N GLY A 181 23.32 0.86 -18.96
CA GLY A 181 23.63 1.57 -17.73
C GLY A 181 22.39 2.09 -16.99
N VAL A 182 21.18 1.69 -17.40
CA VAL A 182 19.95 1.97 -16.65
C VAL A 182 19.84 1.01 -15.48
N GLN A 183 19.54 1.56 -14.31
CA GLN A 183 19.33 0.81 -13.09
C GLN A 183 17.85 0.51 -12.87
N TRP A 184 17.53 -0.78 -12.66
CA TRP A 184 16.18 -1.30 -12.51
C TRP A 184 15.94 -1.72 -11.07
N LEU A 185 15.12 -0.93 -10.35
CA LEU A 185 14.72 -1.19 -8.96
C LEU A 185 13.65 -2.29 -8.92
N ASN A 186 13.99 -3.43 -8.35
CA ASN A 186 13.05 -4.51 -8.08
C ASN A 186 12.54 -4.38 -6.63
N ALA A 187 11.22 -4.41 -6.44
CA ALA A 187 10.58 -4.27 -5.14
C ALA A 187 9.75 -5.51 -4.78
N ASN A 188 9.86 -5.95 -3.51
CA ASN A 188 8.94 -6.92 -2.92
C ASN A 188 8.23 -6.24 -1.74
N VAL A 189 6.90 -6.33 -1.72
CA VAL A 189 6.03 -5.73 -0.70
C VAL A 189 5.24 -6.86 -0.05
N ARG A 190 5.27 -6.95 1.29
CA ARG A 190 4.54 -7.99 2.02
C ARG A 190 3.57 -7.39 3.02
N PHE A 191 2.34 -7.88 2.97
CA PHE A 191 1.26 -7.61 3.91
C PHE A 191 0.89 -8.88 4.70
N ARG A 192 0.63 -8.76 6.02
CA ARG A 192 0.02 -9.85 6.80
C ARG A 192 -1.46 -10.02 6.46
N SER A 193 -2.10 -8.92 6.11
CA SER A 193 -3.53 -8.82 5.82
C SER A 193 -3.76 -7.70 4.83
N ASN A 194 -4.52 -7.96 3.76
CA ASN A 194 -4.80 -6.97 2.73
C ASN A 194 -6.23 -7.13 2.21
N ASP A 195 -7.05 -6.13 2.45
CA ASP A 195 -8.40 -6.06 1.90
C ASP A 195 -8.30 -5.89 0.38
N ALA A 196 -8.61 -6.98 -0.33
CA ALA A 196 -8.47 -7.11 -1.77
C ALA A 196 -9.37 -6.13 -2.54
N TRP A 197 -10.55 -5.84 -1.99
CA TRP A 197 -11.53 -4.96 -2.61
C TRP A 197 -11.38 -3.52 -2.14
N GLY A 198 -11.44 -3.28 -0.82
CA GLY A 198 -11.52 -1.94 -0.27
C GLY A 198 -10.21 -1.16 -0.24
N ALA A 199 -9.03 -1.85 -0.21
CA ALA A 199 -7.75 -1.18 0.00
C ALA A 199 -6.64 -1.56 -0.98
N ASN A 200 -6.61 -2.80 -1.47
CA ASN A 200 -5.44 -3.33 -2.18
C ASN A 200 -5.04 -2.51 -3.42
N PHE A 201 -6.02 -2.09 -4.24
CA PHE A 201 -5.70 -1.30 -5.43
C PHE A 201 -4.97 -0.01 -5.06
N MET A 202 -5.50 0.71 -4.10
CA MET A 202 -4.93 1.97 -3.59
C MET A 202 -3.54 1.75 -2.99
N ASN A 203 -3.38 0.65 -2.21
CA ASN A 203 -2.08 0.28 -1.66
C ASN A 203 -1.05 0.00 -2.76
N MET A 204 -1.39 -0.83 -3.76
CA MET A 204 -0.46 -1.14 -4.85
C MET A 204 -0.10 0.12 -5.66
N PHE A 205 -1.09 0.94 -6.02
CA PHE A 205 -0.86 2.21 -6.72
C PHE A 205 0.07 3.13 -5.90
N GLY A 206 -0.25 3.34 -4.63
CA GLY A 206 0.54 4.20 -3.75
C GLY A 206 1.98 3.73 -3.59
N PHE A 207 2.20 2.42 -3.39
CA PHE A 207 3.57 1.88 -3.28
C PHE A 207 4.32 1.87 -4.61
N ILE A 208 3.65 1.79 -5.77
CA ILE A 208 4.29 2.02 -7.07
C ILE A 208 4.83 3.46 -7.11
N GLN A 209 3.99 4.44 -6.77
CA GLN A 209 4.40 5.85 -6.74
C GLN A 209 5.52 6.09 -5.73
N PHE A 210 5.39 5.60 -4.49
CA PHE A 210 6.42 5.70 -3.46
C PHE A 210 7.76 5.10 -3.92
N ASN A 211 7.74 3.91 -4.49
CA ASN A 211 8.95 3.25 -4.96
C ASN A 211 9.63 4.03 -6.10
N GLN A 212 8.85 4.64 -7.01
CA GLN A 212 9.38 5.43 -8.12
C GLN A 212 9.83 6.82 -7.67
N THR A 213 8.99 7.54 -6.92
CA THR A 213 9.21 8.97 -6.65
C THR A 213 10.06 9.23 -5.40
N VAL A 214 10.06 8.31 -4.42
CA VAL A 214 10.84 8.45 -3.20
C VAL A 214 12.11 7.60 -3.29
N ILE A 215 12.01 6.30 -3.53
CA ILE A 215 13.18 5.40 -3.48
C ILE A 215 14.03 5.53 -4.75
N ALA A 216 13.45 5.24 -5.93
CA ALA A 216 14.20 5.24 -7.19
C ALA A 216 14.73 6.63 -7.55
N ALA A 217 13.92 7.69 -7.37
CA ALA A 217 14.32 9.05 -7.67
C ALA A 217 15.48 9.54 -6.77
N GLU A 218 15.44 9.23 -5.47
CA GLU A 218 16.52 9.65 -4.56
C GLU A 218 17.81 8.85 -4.79
N VAL A 219 17.70 7.54 -5.08
CA VAL A 219 18.87 6.75 -5.50
C VAL A 219 19.45 7.30 -6.80
N ALA A 220 18.62 7.63 -7.80
CA ALA A 220 19.08 8.24 -9.06
C ALA A 220 19.80 9.57 -8.82
N ARG A 221 19.20 10.46 -8.03
CA ARG A 221 19.79 11.75 -7.68
C ARG A 221 21.15 11.61 -7.01
N ARG A 222 21.32 10.66 -6.10
CA ARG A 222 22.55 10.47 -5.31
C ARG A 222 23.62 9.67 -6.05
N SER A 223 23.22 8.69 -6.86
CA SER A 223 24.16 7.87 -7.65
C SER A 223 24.61 8.52 -8.95
N GLY A 224 23.84 9.51 -9.46
CA GLY A 224 24.04 10.11 -10.78
C GLY A 224 23.66 9.18 -11.95
N LYS A 225 22.99 8.05 -11.69
CA LYS A 225 22.54 7.08 -12.70
C LYS A 225 21.01 7.10 -12.82
N PRO A 226 20.43 6.89 -14.01
CA PRO A 226 19.00 6.74 -14.14
C PRO A 226 18.53 5.47 -13.41
N VAL A 227 17.52 5.61 -12.54
CA VAL A 227 16.90 4.49 -11.81
C VAL A 227 15.40 4.49 -12.10
N ARG A 228 14.84 3.34 -12.49
CA ARG A 228 13.41 3.14 -12.72
C ARG A 228 12.91 1.94 -11.93
N LEU A 229 11.66 2.02 -11.47
CA LEU A 229 10.97 0.86 -10.92
C LEU A 229 10.81 -0.18 -12.03
N ALA A 230 11.33 -1.38 -11.78
CA ALA A 230 11.16 -2.53 -12.67
C ALA A 230 9.89 -3.30 -12.29
N ARG A 231 10.04 -4.53 -11.82
CA ARG A 231 8.90 -5.29 -11.35
C ARG A 231 8.59 -4.99 -9.89
N MET A 232 7.30 -5.14 -9.52
CA MET A 232 6.87 -5.19 -8.13
C MET A 232 6.22 -6.55 -7.84
N ASN A 233 6.69 -7.23 -6.78
CA ASN A 233 6.02 -8.41 -6.26
C ASN A 233 5.28 -8.03 -4.99
N TRP A 234 3.99 -8.34 -4.96
CA TRP A 234 3.09 -8.11 -3.85
C TRP A 234 2.69 -9.42 -3.23
N GLN A 235 2.89 -9.57 -1.93
CA GLN A 235 2.50 -10.74 -1.18
C GLN A 235 1.54 -10.33 -0.06
N ALA A 236 0.42 -11.05 0.06
CA ALA A 236 -0.49 -10.92 1.19
C ALA A 236 -0.70 -12.31 1.80
N ASP A 237 -0.43 -12.44 3.12
CA ASP A 237 -0.64 -13.71 3.84
C ASP A 237 -2.14 -14.01 3.95
N SER A 238 -2.98 -12.98 4.19
CA SER A 238 -4.43 -12.99 4.03
C SER A 238 -4.83 -11.92 3.01
N TYR A 239 -5.23 -12.34 1.82
CA TYR A 239 -5.78 -11.51 0.76
C TYR A 239 -7.27 -11.78 0.68
N HIS A 240 -8.11 -10.84 1.14
CA HIS A 240 -9.50 -11.14 1.44
C HIS A 240 -10.47 -10.09 0.90
N ILE A 241 -11.71 -10.52 0.65
CA ILE A 241 -12.87 -9.63 0.45
C ILE A 241 -13.81 -9.85 1.63
N TYR A 242 -14.11 -8.81 2.38
CA TYR A 242 -15.08 -8.90 3.46
C TYR A 242 -16.46 -9.32 2.95
N GLY A 243 -17.17 -10.13 3.71
CA GLY A 243 -18.48 -10.63 3.33
C GLY A 243 -19.47 -9.53 2.92
N LYS A 244 -19.44 -8.41 3.63
CA LYS A 244 -20.28 -7.22 3.34
C LYS A 244 -19.99 -6.57 1.97
N ASP A 245 -18.80 -6.77 1.40
CA ASP A 245 -18.35 -6.13 0.17
C ASP A 245 -18.43 -7.06 -1.06
N ILE A 246 -18.76 -8.35 -0.87
CA ILE A 246 -18.86 -9.33 -1.96
C ILE A 246 -19.91 -8.93 -3.00
N GLU A 247 -21.10 -8.49 -2.55
CA GLU A 247 -22.14 -8.06 -3.47
C GLU A 247 -21.70 -6.90 -4.36
N GLN A 248 -21.01 -5.90 -3.78
CA GLN A 248 -20.47 -4.78 -4.54
C GLN A 248 -19.41 -5.25 -5.55
N ALA A 249 -18.51 -6.17 -5.14
CA ALA A 249 -17.51 -6.74 -6.03
C ALA A 249 -18.14 -7.54 -7.19
N GLU A 250 -19.21 -8.29 -6.91
CA GLU A 250 -19.98 -8.99 -7.94
C GLU A 250 -20.61 -8.02 -8.94
N GLN A 251 -21.27 -6.97 -8.47
CA GLN A 251 -21.95 -5.99 -9.32
C GLN A 251 -20.95 -5.18 -10.17
N ARG A 252 -19.80 -4.79 -9.62
CA ARG A 252 -18.86 -3.90 -10.29
C ARG A 252 -17.83 -4.62 -11.16
N LEU A 253 -17.54 -5.90 -10.87
CA LEU A 253 -16.50 -6.64 -11.59
C LEU A 253 -16.99 -8.01 -12.07
N PHE A 254 -17.29 -8.95 -11.16
CA PHE A 254 -17.40 -10.37 -11.51
C PHE A 254 -18.53 -10.67 -12.49
N SER A 255 -19.69 -10.03 -12.36
CA SER A 255 -20.82 -10.17 -13.31
C SER A 255 -20.54 -9.55 -14.68
N ARG A 256 -19.53 -8.70 -14.81
CA ARG A 256 -19.18 -7.99 -16.05
C ARG A 256 -18.07 -8.64 -16.83
N LEU A 257 -17.37 -9.63 -16.25
CA LEU A 257 -16.22 -10.25 -16.89
C LEU A 257 -16.53 -10.88 -18.27
N GLU A 258 -17.74 -11.42 -18.45
CA GLU A 258 -18.14 -12.06 -19.69
C GLU A 258 -18.78 -11.08 -20.70
N THR A 259 -19.23 -9.92 -20.24
CA THR A 259 -20.01 -8.98 -21.06
C THR A 259 -19.26 -7.71 -21.44
N THR A 260 -18.16 -7.42 -20.78
CA THR A 260 -17.36 -6.20 -20.96
C THR A 260 -15.91 -6.58 -21.18
N ALA A 261 -15.27 -6.06 -22.23
CA ALA A 261 -13.85 -6.30 -22.51
C ALA A 261 -12.96 -5.66 -21.43
N PHE A 262 -11.73 -6.17 -21.27
CA PHE A 262 -10.79 -5.62 -20.28
C PHE A 262 -10.52 -4.13 -20.53
N GLU A 263 -10.35 -3.74 -21.77
CA GLU A 263 -10.10 -2.37 -22.23
C GLU A 263 -11.20 -1.39 -21.79
N ASP A 264 -12.43 -1.86 -21.67
CA ASP A 264 -13.56 -1.06 -21.22
C ASP A 264 -13.64 -0.95 -19.67
N ARG A 265 -12.89 -1.81 -18.94
CA ARG A 265 -12.85 -1.83 -17.47
C ARG A 265 -11.69 -1.04 -16.88
N ILE A 266 -10.90 -0.36 -17.71
CA ILE A 266 -9.69 0.35 -17.28
C ILE A 266 -9.72 1.82 -17.71
N TYR A 267 -8.82 2.62 -17.09
CA TYR A 267 -8.42 3.93 -17.57
C TYR A 267 -6.91 3.97 -17.81
N SER A 268 -6.51 4.68 -18.86
CA SER A 268 -5.11 5.10 -19.03
C SER A 268 -4.81 6.22 -18.02
N PHE A 269 -3.69 6.11 -17.30
CA PHE A 269 -3.23 7.18 -16.43
C PHE A 269 -2.70 8.38 -17.23
N HIS A 270 -2.38 8.17 -18.51
CA HIS A 270 -1.96 9.23 -19.43
C HIS A 270 -3.13 9.90 -20.17
N ASP A 271 -4.37 9.45 -19.95
CA ASP A 271 -5.55 10.16 -20.43
C ASP A 271 -5.58 11.55 -19.75
N PRO A 272 -5.63 12.66 -20.53
CA PRO A 272 -5.64 14.01 -19.98
C PRO A 272 -6.74 14.23 -18.93
N ALA A 273 -7.94 13.67 -19.12
CA ALA A 273 -9.04 13.79 -18.16
C ALA A 273 -8.72 13.07 -16.84
N ILE A 274 -8.10 11.89 -16.89
CA ILE A 274 -7.67 11.14 -15.69
C ILE A 274 -6.54 11.87 -14.97
N THR A 275 -5.55 12.37 -15.72
CA THR A 275 -4.45 13.15 -15.16
C THR A 275 -4.95 14.45 -14.52
N GLU A 276 -5.90 15.14 -15.16
CA GLU A 276 -6.55 16.33 -14.60
C GLU A 276 -7.27 16.01 -13.29
N MET A 277 -8.12 14.97 -13.26
CA MET A 277 -8.81 14.50 -12.06
C MET A 277 -7.84 14.14 -10.93
N TYR A 278 -6.69 13.56 -11.26
CA TYR A 278 -5.66 13.19 -10.28
C TYR A 278 -5.03 14.42 -9.60
N HIS A 279 -4.93 15.54 -10.32
CA HIS A 279 -4.31 16.77 -9.84
C HIS A 279 -5.32 17.85 -9.40
N GLU A 280 -6.56 17.81 -9.89
CA GLU A 280 -7.57 18.85 -9.68
C GLU A 280 -7.83 19.13 -8.19
N GLU A 281 -7.91 18.09 -7.38
CA GLU A 281 -8.16 18.22 -5.95
C GLU A 281 -6.88 18.38 -5.11
N GLU A 282 -5.71 18.43 -5.72
CA GLU A 282 -4.44 18.47 -5.01
C GLU A 282 -4.37 19.61 -3.98
N ALA A 283 -4.76 20.81 -4.39
CA ALA A 283 -4.79 21.97 -3.50
C ALA A 283 -5.84 21.81 -2.36
N ALA A 284 -6.95 21.13 -2.62
CA ALA A 284 -7.97 20.86 -1.62
C ALA A 284 -7.50 19.79 -0.63
N ILE A 285 -6.87 18.73 -1.12
CA ILE A 285 -6.27 17.67 -0.30
C ILE A 285 -5.19 18.27 0.63
N LEU A 286 -4.28 19.06 0.11
CA LEU A 286 -3.24 19.70 0.90
C LEU A 286 -3.81 20.64 1.97
N ARG A 287 -4.83 21.46 1.62
CA ARG A 287 -5.53 22.28 2.62
C ARG A 287 -6.17 21.45 3.72
N LYS A 288 -6.85 20.35 3.36
CA LYS A 288 -7.44 19.40 4.33
C LYS A 288 -6.38 18.86 5.27
N ILE A 289 -5.22 18.43 4.76
CA ILE A 289 -4.09 17.93 5.54
C ILE A 289 -3.56 19.02 6.50
N ASP A 290 -3.39 20.24 6.02
CA ASP A 290 -2.94 21.38 6.83
C ASP A 290 -3.95 21.75 7.93
N GLU A 291 -5.26 21.72 7.63
CA GLU A 291 -6.31 21.93 8.62
C GLU A 291 -6.32 20.84 9.70
N MET A 292 -6.13 19.58 9.31
CA MET A 292 -5.97 18.47 10.25
C MET A 292 -4.77 18.72 11.18
N SER A 293 -3.65 19.21 10.65
CA SER A 293 -2.47 19.54 11.43
C SER A 293 -2.72 20.65 12.45
N ARG A 294 -3.43 21.72 12.05
CA ARG A 294 -3.73 22.88 12.93
C ARG A 294 -4.67 22.53 14.09
N ARG A 295 -5.57 21.55 13.91
CA ARG A 295 -6.47 21.09 15.00
C ARG A 295 -5.76 20.30 16.09
N MET A 296 -4.48 20.03 15.93
CA MET A 296 -3.68 19.21 16.82
C MET A 296 -2.69 20.01 17.67
N GLY A 297 -2.45 21.27 17.36
CA GLY A 297 -1.67 22.22 18.17
C GLY A 297 -2.56 22.92 19.17
#